data_13ab220a59671cf2070c8a14872b0925
#
_entry.id   13ab220a59671cf2070c8a14872b0925
#
_cell.length_a   1.000
_cell.length_b   1.000
_cell.length_c   1.000
_cell.angle_alpha   90.00
_cell.angle_beta   90.00
_cell.angle_gamma   90.00
#
_symmetry.space_group_name_H-M   'P 1'
#
loop_
_entity.id
_entity.type
_entity.pdbx_description
1 polymer ?
#
loop_
_entity_poly.entity_id
_entity_poly.type
_entity_poly.pdbx_seq_one_letter_code
_entity_poly.pdbx_strand_id
1 'polypeptide(L)'
;MRKYFVYCFAWLLLLSGCHWFSKKESRPRPDVSTLDIKLVSKRFDKDLFMLRTLEFDMWKQQMLERYGEFYYFYLDNFVIGPRPAGDTSDVEEAALRQFVTDRYVRTIQDSIESVFPDTRQQEQELLQAFRYFKYYIPEFQTPEVLYFNSIYSAGSSPFGKKQLVIGLDMFLGDGNHDYDSVGVFQYLRHKMKPAYVSRYAVESLFDAYFENGINPEQNTLEAMVDRGRKIYFLSYVFPDAPDSLLLGYTQKQTEFCRSSEKEIWKFLNDKDVLLKNNSMDKTRYLGEAPTTSGMPAEAPGNIGSFIGLQIVRSYMKETGGAVSLHDLLTKYPAKTIFEKSKYRP
;
A
#
# COMPACT_ATOMS: atom_id res chain seq x y z
N MET A 1 46.06 49.43 24.56
CA MET A 1 44.86 48.99 23.76
C MET A 1 45.30 47.92 22.76
N ARG A 2 45.54 46.68 23.22
CA ARG A 2 46.02 45.61 22.32
C ARG A 2 45.86 44.19 22.95
N LYS A 3 44.73 43.88 23.55
CA LYS A 3 44.49 42.54 24.17
C LYS A 3 43.05 41.97 24.01
N TYR A 4 42.19 42.51 23.14
CA TYR A 4 40.80 42.02 22.99
C TYR A 4 40.45 41.49 21.60
N PHE A 5 41.43 41.15 20.74
CA PHE A 5 41.15 40.72 19.36
C PHE A 5 41.37 39.21 19.12
N VAL A 6 41.61 38.40 20.15
CA VAL A 6 41.92 36.96 19.97
C VAL A 6 40.78 36.03 20.38
N TYR A 7 39.70 36.51 21.01
CA TYR A 7 38.63 35.63 21.49
C TYR A 7 37.39 35.54 20.60
N CYS A 8 37.28 36.26 19.48
CA CYS A 8 36.14 36.17 18.57
C CYS A 8 36.29 35.15 17.45
N PHE A 9 37.45 34.49 17.29
CA PHE A 9 37.65 33.51 16.19
C PHE A 9 37.51 32.05 16.59
N ALA A 10 37.31 31.75 17.88
CA ALA A 10 37.20 30.39 18.41
C ALA A 10 35.74 29.86 18.50
N TRP A 11 34.72 30.70 18.22
CA TRP A 11 33.31 30.33 18.38
C TRP A 11 32.59 30.02 17.05
N LEU A 12 33.29 30.07 15.91
CA LEU A 12 32.70 29.80 14.57
C LEU A 12 32.94 28.38 14.03
N LEU A 13 33.58 27.50 14.84
CA LEU A 13 33.90 26.13 14.42
C LEU A 13 33.03 25.02 15.07
N LEU A 14 31.96 25.34 15.82
CA LEU A 14 31.12 24.35 16.48
C LEU A 14 29.73 24.21 15.86
N LEU A 15 29.47 24.77 14.67
CA LEU A 15 28.22 24.60 13.95
C LEU A 15 28.31 23.69 12.71
N SER A 16 29.37 22.90 12.56
CA SER A 16 29.36 21.76 11.66
C SER A 16 28.60 20.57 12.31
N GLY A 17 27.36 20.79 12.66
CA GLY A 17 26.41 19.72 12.91
C GLY A 17 26.34 18.84 11.66
N CYS A 18 26.94 17.66 11.75
CA CYS A 18 26.81 16.63 10.75
C CYS A 18 25.32 16.35 10.50
N HIS A 19 24.72 17.04 9.54
CA HIS A 19 23.59 16.50 8.83
C HIS A 19 24.12 15.29 8.04
N TRP A 20 24.16 14.16 8.69
CA TRP A 20 24.24 12.89 8.02
C TRP A 20 22.93 12.69 7.29
N PHE A 21 22.76 13.37 6.17
CA PHE A 21 21.77 12.98 5.18
C PHE A 21 22.16 11.58 4.75
N SER A 22 21.39 10.58 5.23
CA SER A 22 21.39 9.25 4.65
C SER A 22 21.30 9.44 3.13
N LYS A 23 22.39 9.15 2.40
CA LYS A 23 22.40 9.16 0.94
C LYS A 23 21.27 8.23 0.52
N LYS A 24 20.17 8.81 0.00
CA LYS A 24 19.13 8.04 -0.68
C LYS A 24 19.87 7.21 -1.72
N GLU A 25 19.80 5.90 -1.66
CA GLU A 25 20.39 5.03 -2.68
C GLU A 25 19.92 5.56 -4.03
N SER A 26 20.87 5.98 -4.88
CA SER A 26 20.57 6.43 -6.23
C SER A 26 20.21 5.19 -7.05
N ARG A 27 18.93 4.85 -7.07
CA ARG A 27 18.42 3.74 -7.88
C ARG A 27 18.42 4.17 -9.35
N PRO A 28 18.74 3.26 -10.28
CA PRO A 28 18.57 3.53 -11.69
C PRO A 28 17.11 3.92 -11.94
N ARG A 29 16.90 5.06 -12.58
CA ARG A 29 15.57 5.51 -13.00
C ARG A 29 15.51 5.39 -14.53
N PRO A 30 15.03 4.25 -15.04
CA PRO A 30 14.85 4.13 -16.48
C PRO A 30 13.84 5.17 -16.96
N ASP A 31 14.05 5.65 -18.17
CA ASP A 31 13.04 6.46 -18.85
C ASP A 31 11.91 5.51 -19.30
N VAL A 32 10.77 5.62 -18.63
CA VAL A 32 9.57 4.85 -18.93
C VAL A 32 8.51 5.67 -19.68
N SER A 33 8.84 6.89 -20.07
CA SER A 33 7.91 7.80 -20.77
C SER A 33 7.50 7.28 -22.15
N THR A 34 8.36 6.47 -22.77
CA THR A 34 8.14 5.88 -24.10
C THR A 34 7.23 4.65 -24.08
N LEU A 35 6.91 4.11 -22.89
CA LEU A 35 5.98 2.99 -22.79
C LEU A 35 4.54 3.47 -23.03
N ASP A 36 3.93 2.97 -24.10
CA ASP A 36 2.53 3.28 -24.45
C ASP A 36 1.58 2.53 -23.52
N ILE A 37 1.37 3.11 -22.34
CA ILE A 37 0.39 2.64 -21.35
C ILE A 37 -0.71 3.68 -21.26
N LYS A 38 -1.94 3.22 -21.49
CA LYS A 38 -3.15 4.02 -21.31
C LYS A 38 -3.86 3.56 -20.03
N LEU A 39 -4.03 4.47 -19.10
CA LEU A 39 -4.87 4.25 -17.94
C LEU A 39 -6.32 4.57 -18.31
N VAL A 40 -7.19 3.59 -18.14
CA VAL A 40 -8.65 3.80 -18.18
C VAL A 40 -9.14 3.76 -16.75
N SER A 41 -9.83 4.81 -16.34
CA SER A 41 -10.42 4.90 -15.00
C SER A 41 -11.89 5.28 -15.07
N LYS A 42 -12.68 4.83 -14.10
CA LYS A 42 -14.10 5.13 -13.99
C LYS A 42 -14.49 5.39 -12.54
N ARG A 43 -15.41 6.32 -12.34
CA ARG A 43 -16.00 6.69 -11.05
C ARG A 43 -17.35 5.99 -10.89
N PHE A 44 -17.29 4.70 -10.51
CA PHE A 44 -18.52 3.92 -10.23
C PHE A 44 -19.36 4.58 -9.14
N ASP A 45 -18.71 5.11 -8.11
CA ASP A 45 -19.38 5.86 -7.03
C ASP A 45 -20.25 6.99 -7.57
N LYS A 46 -19.74 7.83 -8.46
CA LYS A 46 -20.51 8.95 -9.03
C LYS A 46 -21.65 8.47 -9.92
N ASP A 47 -21.37 7.52 -10.80
CA ASP A 47 -22.38 6.99 -11.72
C ASP A 47 -23.51 6.25 -10.98
N LEU A 48 -23.19 5.58 -9.88
CA LEU A 48 -24.18 4.93 -9.01
C LEU A 48 -25.19 5.95 -8.45
N PHE A 49 -24.71 7.08 -7.94
CA PHE A 49 -25.55 8.09 -7.32
C PHE A 49 -26.35 8.93 -8.35
N MET A 50 -26.05 8.82 -9.65
CA MET A 50 -26.86 9.42 -10.70
C MET A 50 -28.26 8.78 -10.82
N LEU A 51 -28.47 7.57 -10.28
CA LEU A 51 -29.80 6.94 -10.21
C LEU A 51 -30.86 7.82 -9.51
N ARG A 52 -30.44 8.75 -8.68
CA ARG A 52 -31.35 9.70 -8.02
C ARG A 52 -32.09 10.63 -8.98
N THR A 53 -31.54 10.84 -10.16
CA THR A 53 -32.04 11.82 -11.15
C THR A 53 -32.41 11.20 -12.49
N LEU A 54 -32.10 9.92 -12.70
CA LEU A 54 -32.33 9.22 -13.96
C LEU A 54 -33.44 8.16 -13.84
N GLU A 55 -34.08 7.87 -14.96
CA GLU A 55 -34.93 6.70 -15.08
C GLU A 55 -34.13 5.42 -14.93
N PHE A 56 -34.70 4.44 -14.20
CA PHE A 56 -33.96 3.25 -13.77
C PHE A 56 -33.43 2.41 -14.94
N ASP A 57 -34.28 2.10 -15.92
CA ASP A 57 -33.87 1.23 -17.03
C ASP A 57 -32.74 1.83 -17.85
N MET A 58 -32.83 3.13 -18.14
CA MET A 58 -31.76 3.84 -18.86
C MET A 58 -30.46 3.89 -18.05
N TRP A 59 -30.54 4.19 -16.76
CA TRP A 59 -29.40 4.18 -15.85
C TRP A 59 -28.78 2.79 -15.73
N LYS A 60 -29.60 1.75 -15.55
CA LYS A 60 -29.14 0.35 -15.43
C LYS A 60 -28.42 -0.09 -16.70
N GLN A 61 -28.95 0.21 -17.87
CA GLN A 61 -28.27 -0.11 -19.12
C GLN A 61 -26.89 0.55 -19.19
N GLN A 62 -26.76 1.83 -18.85
CA GLN A 62 -25.47 2.52 -18.80
C GLN A 62 -24.50 1.88 -17.80
N MET A 63 -24.97 1.49 -16.61
CA MET A 63 -24.15 0.84 -15.60
C MET A 63 -23.66 -0.51 -16.10
N LEU A 64 -24.49 -1.31 -16.74
CA LEU A 64 -24.12 -2.61 -17.32
C LEU A 64 -23.10 -2.47 -18.44
N GLU A 65 -23.29 -1.51 -19.34
CA GLU A 65 -22.35 -1.24 -20.45
C GLU A 65 -20.98 -0.79 -19.94
N ARG A 66 -20.95 0.03 -18.87
CA ARG A 66 -19.72 0.60 -18.35
C ARG A 66 -18.97 -0.30 -17.39
N TYR A 67 -19.68 -1.09 -16.58
CA TYR A 67 -19.10 -1.79 -15.43
C TYR A 67 -19.25 -3.31 -15.50
N GLY A 68 -20.15 -3.83 -16.34
CA GLY A 68 -20.33 -5.29 -16.55
C GLY A 68 -20.53 -6.07 -15.27
N GLU A 69 -19.66 -7.06 -15.05
CA GLU A 69 -19.73 -7.94 -13.87
C GLU A 69 -19.55 -7.20 -12.54
N PHE A 70 -18.82 -6.07 -12.52
CA PHE A 70 -18.64 -5.31 -11.28
C PHE A 70 -19.95 -4.71 -10.77
N TYR A 71 -20.88 -4.35 -11.67
CA TYR A 71 -22.22 -3.87 -11.28
C TYR A 71 -22.96 -4.93 -10.45
N TYR A 72 -23.00 -6.17 -10.92
CA TYR A 72 -23.66 -7.26 -10.19
C TYR A 72 -22.93 -7.60 -8.89
N PHE A 73 -21.61 -7.62 -8.94
CA PHE A 73 -20.80 -7.81 -7.73
C PHE A 73 -21.15 -6.76 -6.66
N TYR A 74 -21.24 -5.49 -7.06
CA TYR A 74 -21.58 -4.40 -6.14
C TYR A 74 -23.00 -4.57 -5.58
N LEU A 75 -23.95 -4.88 -6.43
CA LEU A 75 -25.33 -5.11 -6.06
C LEU A 75 -25.46 -6.22 -5.00
N ASP A 76 -24.81 -7.35 -5.24
CA ASP A 76 -24.90 -8.54 -4.38
C ASP A 76 -24.13 -8.40 -3.06
N ASN A 77 -23.07 -7.59 -3.02
CA ASN A 77 -22.23 -7.49 -1.82
C ASN A 77 -22.51 -6.25 -0.96
N PHE A 78 -23.08 -5.19 -1.54
CA PHE A 78 -23.25 -3.91 -0.84
C PHE A 78 -24.70 -3.42 -0.75
N VAL A 79 -25.59 -3.88 -1.65
CA VAL A 79 -26.94 -3.34 -1.74
C VAL A 79 -28.00 -4.35 -1.28
N ILE A 80 -28.06 -5.53 -1.88
CA ILE A 80 -29.14 -6.50 -1.64
C ILE A 80 -28.66 -7.67 -0.75
N GLY A 81 -27.37 -8.04 -0.87
CA GLY A 81 -26.85 -9.29 -0.35
C GLY A 81 -26.94 -10.44 -1.35
N PRO A 82 -26.33 -11.61 -1.03
CA PRO A 82 -26.31 -12.76 -1.92
C PRO A 82 -27.74 -13.24 -2.27
N ARG A 83 -28.04 -13.31 -3.55
CA ARG A 83 -29.34 -13.79 -4.05
C ARG A 83 -29.32 -15.30 -4.36
N PRO A 84 -30.43 -16.02 -4.11
CA PRO A 84 -30.57 -17.38 -4.60
C PRO A 84 -30.42 -17.43 -6.13
N ALA A 85 -29.82 -18.50 -6.65
CA ALA A 85 -29.69 -18.68 -8.09
C ALA A 85 -31.10 -18.72 -8.74
N GLY A 86 -31.34 -17.86 -9.73
CA GLY A 86 -32.61 -17.74 -10.44
C GLY A 86 -33.60 -16.74 -9.84
N ASP A 87 -33.23 -15.99 -8.80
CA ASP A 87 -34.06 -14.89 -8.31
C ASP A 87 -34.02 -13.72 -9.30
N THR A 88 -35.15 -13.49 -9.97
CA THR A 88 -35.37 -12.38 -10.93
C THR A 88 -36.29 -11.32 -10.34
N SER A 89 -36.41 -11.24 -9.02
CA SER A 89 -37.37 -10.35 -8.35
C SER A 89 -37.07 -8.84 -8.65
N ASP A 90 -38.17 -8.05 -8.79
CA ASP A 90 -38.15 -6.60 -9.03
C ASP A 90 -37.62 -5.77 -7.85
N VAL A 91 -36.96 -6.41 -6.87
CA VAL A 91 -36.41 -5.74 -5.71
C VAL A 91 -35.19 -4.85 -6.03
N GLU A 92 -34.56 -5.04 -7.18
CA GLU A 92 -33.31 -4.38 -7.55
C GLU A 92 -33.45 -2.85 -7.59
N GLU A 93 -34.46 -2.34 -8.30
CA GLU A 93 -34.70 -0.90 -8.37
C GLU A 93 -34.99 -0.30 -7.00
N ALA A 94 -35.92 -0.91 -6.27
CA ALA A 94 -36.31 -0.45 -4.95
C ALA A 94 -35.12 -0.43 -3.97
N ALA A 95 -34.32 -1.49 -3.96
CA ALA A 95 -33.14 -1.61 -3.12
C ALA A 95 -32.07 -0.58 -3.49
N LEU A 96 -31.78 -0.38 -4.77
CA LEU A 96 -30.82 0.62 -5.24
C LEU A 96 -31.27 2.05 -4.93
N ARG A 97 -32.57 2.36 -5.15
CA ARG A 97 -33.12 3.70 -4.81
C ARG A 97 -33.07 3.94 -3.30
N GLN A 98 -33.38 2.93 -2.48
CA GLN A 98 -33.24 3.02 -1.04
C GLN A 98 -31.77 3.25 -0.65
N PHE A 99 -30.85 2.49 -1.23
CA PHE A 99 -29.41 2.58 -0.97
C PHE A 99 -28.85 3.97 -1.28
N VAL A 100 -29.07 4.50 -2.49
CA VAL A 100 -28.53 5.80 -2.89
C VAL A 100 -29.21 6.99 -2.18
N THR A 101 -30.33 6.77 -1.52
CA THR A 101 -31.06 7.78 -0.72
C THR A 101 -30.85 7.61 0.78
N ASP A 102 -30.24 6.49 1.22
CA ASP A 102 -29.93 6.27 2.61
C ASP A 102 -29.00 7.35 3.14
N ARG A 103 -29.31 7.87 4.33
CA ARG A 103 -28.60 9.00 4.92
C ARG A 103 -27.13 8.69 5.19
N TYR A 104 -26.83 7.51 5.70
CA TYR A 104 -25.46 7.11 6.03
C TYR A 104 -24.62 6.92 4.77
N VAL A 105 -25.14 6.19 3.79
CA VAL A 105 -24.47 5.95 2.50
C VAL A 105 -24.19 7.27 1.78
N ARG A 106 -25.12 8.21 1.83
CA ARG A 106 -24.94 9.56 1.25
C ARG A 106 -23.85 10.35 1.97
N THR A 107 -23.82 10.32 3.30
CA THR A 107 -22.78 11.02 4.07
C THR A 107 -21.37 10.52 3.68
N ILE A 108 -21.23 9.21 3.45
CA ILE A 108 -19.97 8.65 2.95
C ILE A 108 -19.65 9.18 1.54
N GLN A 109 -20.64 9.18 0.64
CA GLN A 109 -20.46 9.68 -0.73
C GLN A 109 -20.09 11.17 -0.76
N ASP A 110 -20.75 11.99 0.04
CA ASP A 110 -20.46 13.42 0.17
C ASP A 110 -19.02 13.64 0.68
N SER A 111 -18.55 12.78 1.61
CA SER A 111 -17.17 12.79 2.11
C SER A 111 -16.18 12.38 1.02
N ILE A 112 -16.49 11.35 0.23
CA ILE A 112 -15.68 10.96 -0.94
C ILE A 112 -15.58 12.13 -1.93
N GLU A 113 -16.68 12.77 -2.28
CA GLU A 113 -16.69 13.88 -3.23
C GLU A 113 -15.93 15.11 -2.73
N SER A 114 -15.95 15.34 -1.42
CA SER A 114 -15.17 16.40 -0.78
C SER A 114 -13.66 16.16 -0.87
N VAL A 115 -13.21 14.93 -0.60
CA VAL A 115 -11.79 14.59 -0.59
C VAL A 115 -11.27 14.27 -2.00
N PHE A 116 -12.12 13.65 -2.83
CA PHE A 116 -11.83 13.25 -4.21
C PHE A 116 -12.84 13.87 -5.18
N PRO A 117 -12.86 15.21 -5.34
CA PRO A 117 -13.72 15.85 -6.35
C PRO A 117 -13.41 15.36 -7.77
N ASP A 118 -12.15 15.01 -8.00
CA ASP A 118 -11.67 14.19 -9.13
C ASP A 118 -10.56 13.24 -8.68
N THR A 119 -10.11 12.36 -9.56
CA THR A 119 -9.08 11.34 -9.28
C THR A 119 -7.80 11.56 -10.10
N ARG A 120 -7.61 12.75 -10.67
CA ARG A 120 -6.49 13.05 -11.58
C ARG A 120 -5.12 12.81 -10.96
N GLN A 121 -4.94 13.18 -9.70
CA GLN A 121 -3.68 12.93 -9.00
C GLN A 121 -3.40 11.43 -8.89
N GLN A 122 -4.37 10.65 -8.43
CA GLN A 122 -4.25 9.20 -8.29
C GLN A 122 -4.01 8.52 -9.64
N GLU A 123 -4.69 8.99 -10.69
CA GLU A 123 -4.51 8.50 -12.05
C GLU A 123 -3.10 8.77 -12.59
N GLN A 124 -2.54 9.95 -12.34
CA GLN A 124 -1.17 10.27 -12.73
C GLN A 124 -0.15 9.41 -11.99
N GLU A 125 -0.33 9.23 -10.68
CA GLU A 125 0.51 8.38 -9.85
C GLU A 125 0.44 6.91 -10.30
N LEU A 126 -0.77 6.39 -10.55
CA LEU A 126 -0.99 5.03 -11.04
C LEU A 126 -0.41 4.83 -12.46
N LEU A 127 -0.62 5.77 -13.37
CA LEU A 127 -0.06 5.70 -14.72
C LEU A 127 1.46 5.59 -14.67
N GLN A 128 2.11 6.42 -13.86
CA GLN A 128 3.55 6.38 -13.69
C GLN A 128 4.01 5.06 -13.05
N ALA A 129 3.29 4.60 -12.01
CA ALA A 129 3.56 3.34 -11.35
C ALA A 129 3.39 2.15 -12.29
N PHE A 130 2.36 2.12 -13.14
CA PHE A 130 2.13 1.06 -14.12
C PHE A 130 3.18 1.04 -15.23
N ARG A 131 3.73 2.20 -15.62
CA ARG A 131 4.88 2.25 -16.53
C ARG A 131 6.11 1.58 -15.91
N TYR A 132 6.45 1.90 -14.66
CA TYR A 132 7.54 1.21 -13.97
C TYR A 132 7.23 -0.28 -13.75
N PHE A 133 6.00 -0.62 -13.38
CA PHE A 133 5.61 -2.02 -13.22
C PHE A 133 5.84 -2.78 -14.53
N LYS A 134 5.34 -2.26 -15.66
CA LYS A 134 5.52 -2.86 -17.00
C LYS A 134 6.99 -2.96 -17.42
N TYR A 135 7.78 -1.94 -17.07
CA TYR A 135 9.21 -1.94 -17.38
C TYR A 135 9.96 -3.07 -16.67
N TYR A 136 9.67 -3.26 -15.37
CA TYR A 136 10.35 -4.28 -14.58
C TYR A 136 9.74 -5.67 -14.71
N ILE A 137 8.46 -5.75 -15.03
CA ILE A 137 7.68 -6.98 -15.15
C ILE A 137 6.97 -6.94 -16.52
N PRO A 138 7.64 -7.42 -17.59
CA PRO A 138 7.12 -7.30 -18.96
C PRO A 138 5.76 -7.97 -19.20
N GLU A 139 5.42 -8.98 -18.42
CA GLU A 139 4.11 -9.66 -18.47
C GLU A 139 2.97 -8.86 -17.84
N PHE A 140 3.25 -7.79 -17.11
CA PHE A 140 2.24 -6.94 -16.50
C PHE A 140 1.24 -6.42 -17.53
N GLN A 141 -0.04 -6.59 -17.24
CA GLN A 141 -1.15 -6.04 -18.00
C GLN A 141 -1.81 -4.92 -17.20
N THR A 142 -1.92 -3.75 -17.81
CA THR A 142 -2.52 -2.58 -17.16
C THR A 142 -4.02 -2.82 -16.94
N PRO A 143 -4.51 -2.81 -15.71
CA PRO A 143 -5.94 -2.96 -15.45
C PRO A 143 -6.70 -1.68 -15.74
N GLU A 144 -8.00 -1.80 -15.98
CA GLU A 144 -8.95 -0.71 -15.84
C GLU A 144 -9.16 -0.41 -14.34
N VAL A 145 -9.17 0.85 -13.94
CA VAL A 145 -9.32 1.27 -12.55
C VAL A 145 -10.76 1.71 -12.29
N LEU A 146 -11.41 1.09 -11.30
CA LEU A 146 -12.75 1.47 -10.87
C LEU A 146 -12.70 2.05 -9.47
N TYR A 147 -13.06 3.32 -9.34
CA TYR A 147 -13.22 3.94 -8.02
C TYR A 147 -14.67 3.80 -7.55
N PHE A 148 -14.85 3.36 -6.30
CA PHE A 148 -16.18 3.10 -5.76
C PHE A 148 -16.31 3.50 -4.29
N ASN A 149 -17.51 3.56 -3.79
CA ASN A 149 -17.85 3.68 -2.37
C ASN A 149 -18.03 2.27 -1.82
N SER A 150 -17.14 1.83 -0.95
CA SER A 150 -17.13 0.49 -0.38
C SER A 150 -17.88 0.37 0.95
N ILE A 151 -18.44 1.45 1.44
CA ILE A 151 -19.04 1.56 2.79
C ILE A 151 -18.01 1.09 3.85
N TYR A 152 -16.77 1.56 3.74
CA TYR A 152 -15.62 1.20 4.58
C TYR A 152 -15.28 -0.30 4.62
N SER A 153 -15.64 -1.06 3.59
CA SER A 153 -15.43 -2.52 3.56
C SER A 153 -14.21 -2.96 2.78
N ALA A 154 -13.73 -2.15 1.83
CA ALA A 154 -12.63 -2.54 0.95
C ALA A 154 -11.75 -1.35 0.52
N GLY A 155 -10.43 -1.47 0.68
CA GLY A 155 -9.48 -0.46 0.21
C GLY A 155 -9.15 -0.62 -1.27
N SER A 156 -8.46 -1.69 -1.65
CA SER A 156 -8.09 -1.96 -3.05
C SER A 156 -7.92 -3.44 -3.29
N SER A 157 -8.40 -3.91 -4.44
CA SER A 157 -8.27 -5.31 -4.86
C SER A 157 -8.36 -5.45 -6.38
N PRO A 158 -7.64 -6.38 -6.99
CA PRO A 158 -7.96 -6.84 -8.34
C PRO A 158 -9.38 -7.41 -8.38
N PHE A 159 -10.08 -7.15 -9.48
CA PHE A 159 -11.39 -7.71 -9.74
C PHE A 159 -11.42 -8.39 -11.11
N GLY A 160 -11.72 -9.67 -11.12
CA GLY A 160 -11.56 -10.48 -12.33
C GLY A 160 -10.12 -10.44 -12.86
N LYS A 161 -9.97 -10.50 -14.18
CA LYS A 161 -8.63 -10.52 -14.82
C LYS A 161 -8.12 -9.17 -15.29
N LYS A 162 -8.99 -8.15 -15.33
CA LYS A 162 -8.71 -6.90 -16.07
C LYS A 162 -8.98 -5.62 -15.28
N GLN A 163 -9.52 -5.71 -14.09
CA GLN A 163 -9.94 -4.56 -13.31
C GLN A 163 -9.20 -4.48 -11.98
N LEU A 164 -9.02 -3.27 -11.51
CA LEU A 164 -8.53 -2.93 -10.19
C LEU A 164 -9.58 -2.02 -9.55
N VAL A 165 -10.18 -2.45 -8.45
CA VAL A 165 -11.21 -1.69 -7.74
C VAL A 165 -10.61 -1.00 -6.52
N ILE A 166 -11.00 0.25 -6.27
CA ILE A 166 -10.46 1.09 -5.20
C ILE A 166 -11.62 1.76 -4.46
N GLY A 167 -11.81 1.38 -3.20
CA GLY A 167 -12.77 2.01 -2.28
C GLY A 167 -12.21 3.32 -1.75
N LEU A 168 -12.70 4.45 -2.27
CA LEU A 168 -12.19 5.78 -1.93
C LEU A 168 -12.49 6.19 -0.49
N ASP A 169 -13.57 5.68 0.07
CA ASP A 169 -13.98 5.89 1.47
C ASP A 169 -12.95 5.40 2.49
N MET A 170 -12.08 4.46 2.11
CA MET A 170 -10.95 4.01 2.94
C MET A 170 -9.78 4.99 2.99
N PHE A 171 -9.84 6.11 2.26
CA PHE A 171 -8.71 7.06 2.14
C PHE A 171 -9.11 8.52 2.37
N LEU A 172 -10.12 8.76 3.21
CA LEU A 172 -10.66 10.10 3.47
C LEU A 172 -9.81 10.97 4.41
N GLY A 173 -8.76 10.41 5.00
CA GLY A 173 -7.88 11.09 5.95
C GLY A 173 -8.03 10.58 7.38
N ASP A 174 -6.99 10.79 8.19
CA ASP A 174 -6.92 10.29 9.57
C ASP A 174 -7.95 10.95 10.52
N GLY A 175 -8.49 12.10 10.16
CA GLY A 175 -9.54 12.81 10.91
C GLY A 175 -10.97 12.36 10.60
N ASN A 176 -11.18 11.38 9.73
CA ASN A 176 -12.54 10.91 9.44
C ASN A 176 -13.13 10.17 10.65
N HIS A 177 -14.21 10.73 11.20
CA HIS A 177 -14.87 10.21 12.42
C HIS A 177 -15.57 8.87 12.20
N ASP A 178 -16.01 8.57 10.98
CA ASP A 178 -16.68 7.31 10.67
C ASP A 178 -15.79 6.09 10.88
N TYR A 179 -14.46 6.28 10.81
CA TYR A 179 -13.51 5.19 11.07
C TYR A 179 -13.63 4.60 12.48
N ASP A 180 -14.11 5.36 13.47
CA ASP A 180 -14.39 4.83 14.82
C ASP A 180 -15.56 3.84 14.79
N SER A 181 -16.63 4.20 14.08
CA SER A 181 -17.86 3.41 14.03
C SER A 181 -17.71 2.10 13.25
N VAL A 182 -16.81 2.06 12.27
CA VAL A 182 -16.52 0.87 11.45
C VAL A 182 -15.31 0.07 11.92
N GLY A 183 -14.77 0.40 13.09
CA GLY A 183 -13.72 -0.40 13.74
C GLY A 183 -12.31 -0.24 13.14
N VAL A 184 -12.04 0.83 12.40
CA VAL A 184 -10.68 1.14 11.96
C VAL A 184 -9.85 1.63 13.13
N PHE A 185 -8.87 0.84 13.54
CA PHE A 185 -7.98 1.19 14.64
C PHE A 185 -7.23 2.50 14.42
N GLN A 186 -7.13 3.32 15.46
CA GLN A 186 -6.49 4.64 15.38
C GLN A 186 -5.05 4.58 14.82
N TYR A 187 -4.28 3.56 15.17
CA TYR A 187 -2.90 3.41 14.72
C TYR A 187 -2.78 3.14 13.19
N LEU A 188 -3.86 2.73 12.51
CA LEU A 188 -3.90 2.53 11.07
C LEU A 188 -4.27 3.80 10.29
N ARG A 189 -4.93 4.77 10.92
CA ARG A 189 -5.55 5.92 10.21
C ARG A 189 -4.55 6.80 9.47
N HIS A 190 -3.29 6.83 9.92
CA HIS A 190 -2.25 7.56 9.19
C HIS A 190 -2.02 7.03 7.76
N LYS A 191 -2.48 5.81 7.46
CA LYS A 191 -2.47 5.19 6.13
C LYS A 191 -3.76 5.44 5.34
N MET A 192 -4.84 5.89 6.00
CA MET A 192 -6.15 6.13 5.39
C MET A 192 -6.22 7.53 4.77
N LYS A 193 -5.25 7.86 3.90
CA LYS A 193 -5.08 9.18 3.27
C LYS A 193 -4.97 9.05 1.76
N PRO A 194 -5.36 10.08 1.00
CA PRO A 194 -5.24 10.09 -0.46
C PRO A 194 -3.85 9.68 -0.98
N ALA A 195 -2.78 10.06 -0.28
CA ALA A 195 -1.41 9.71 -0.65
C ALA A 195 -1.10 8.19 -0.62
N TYR A 196 -1.94 7.39 0.01
CA TYR A 196 -1.77 5.94 0.07
C TYR A 196 -2.57 5.17 -0.98
N VAL A 197 -3.50 5.82 -1.71
CA VAL A 197 -4.37 5.16 -2.71
C VAL A 197 -3.53 4.38 -3.73
N SER A 198 -2.62 5.07 -4.41
CA SER A 198 -1.80 4.46 -5.47
C SER A 198 -0.87 3.37 -4.94
N ARG A 199 -0.33 3.56 -3.74
CA ARG A 199 0.54 2.55 -3.10
C ARG A 199 -0.23 1.26 -2.79
N TYR A 200 -1.42 1.36 -2.18
CA TYR A 200 -2.26 0.18 -1.88
C TYR A 200 -2.77 -0.50 -3.15
N ALA A 201 -3.12 0.29 -4.16
CA ALA A 201 -3.53 -0.21 -5.46
C ALA A 201 -2.43 -1.07 -6.11
N VAL A 202 -1.19 -0.59 -6.13
CA VAL A 202 -0.06 -1.35 -6.68
C VAL A 202 0.32 -2.53 -5.78
N GLU A 203 0.21 -2.39 -4.46
CA GLU A 203 0.46 -3.50 -3.53
C GLU A 203 -0.51 -4.66 -3.77
N SER A 204 -1.81 -4.38 -3.96
CA SER A 204 -2.80 -5.42 -4.23
C SER A 204 -2.58 -6.12 -5.58
N LEU A 205 -2.12 -5.38 -6.60
CA LEU A 205 -1.70 -5.97 -7.87
C LEU A 205 -0.45 -6.84 -7.72
N PHE A 206 0.53 -6.39 -6.94
CA PHE A 206 1.73 -7.18 -6.65
C PHE A 206 1.37 -8.51 -5.99
N ASP A 207 0.48 -8.48 -5.01
CA ASP A 207 0.04 -9.70 -4.32
C ASP A 207 -0.66 -10.66 -5.27
N ALA A 208 -1.49 -10.16 -6.19
CA ALA A 208 -2.17 -10.99 -7.19
C ALA A 208 -1.19 -11.57 -8.24
N TYR A 209 -0.17 -10.81 -8.64
CA TYR A 209 0.82 -11.26 -9.63
C TYR A 209 1.79 -12.29 -9.07
N PHE A 210 2.18 -12.15 -7.81
CA PHE A 210 3.22 -12.96 -7.20
C PHE A 210 2.70 -13.90 -6.11
N GLU A 211 1.37 -14.02 -5.94
CA GLU A 211 0.71 -14.91 -4.96
C GLU A 211 1.32 -14.81 -3.56
N ASN A 212 1.74 -13.60 -3.16
CA ASN A 212 2.45 -13.36 -1.91
C ASN A 212 1.53 -13.39 -0.68
N GLY A 213 0.76 -14.48 -0.55
CA GLY A 213 0.19 -14.85 0.74
C GLY A 213 1.31 -15.28 1.72
N ILE A 214 1.04 -15.23 3.01
CA ILE A 214 1.93 -15.86 3.99
C ILE A 214 1.91 -17.37 3.70
N ASN A 215 3.02 -17.89 3.15
CA ASN A 215 3.18 -19.33 3.03
C ASN A 215 3.26 -19.93 4.44
N PRO A 216 2.32 -20.80 4.85
CA PRO A 216 2.32 -21.36 6.20
C PRO A 216 3.58 -22.20 6.49
N GLU A 217 4.22 -22.74 5.46
CA GLU A 217 5.43 -23.57 5.58
C GLU A 217 6.71 -22.76 5.80
N GLN A 218 6.68 -21.43 5.59
CA GLN A 218 7.85 -20.57 5.80
C GLN A 218 8.12 -20.34 7.28
N ASN A 219 9.40 -20.21 7.64
CA ASN A 219 9.78 -19.65 8.94
C ASN A 219 9.60 -18.12 8.96
N THR A 220 9.71 -17.51 10.12
CA THR A 220 9.49 -16.08 10.31
C THR A 220 10.44 -15.22 9.48
N LEU A 221 11.71 -15.60 9.37
CA LEU A 221 12.73 -14.89 8.59
C LEU A 221 12.40 -14.90 7.08
N GLU A 222 12.00 -16.05 6.56
CA GLU A 222 11.61 -16.18 5.16
C GLU A 222 10.39 -15.29 4.84
N ALA A 223 9.41 -15.26 5.74
CA ALA A 223 8.25 -14.39 5.60
C ALA A 223 8.65 -12.89 5.67
N MET A 224 9.63 -12.52 6.52
CA MET A 224 10.18 -11.16 6.54
C MET A 224 10.86 -10.79 5.22
N VAL A 225 11.64 -11.71 4.63
CA VAL A 225 12.31 -11.50 3.34
C VAL A 225 11.28 -11.32 2.22
N ASP A 226 10.21 -12.11 2.19
CA ASP A 226 9.16 -11.99 1.18
C ASP A 226 8.41 -10.66 1.30
N ARG A 227 8.11 -10.22 2.52
CA ARG A 227 7.59 -8.88 2.75
C ARG A 227 8.59 -7.80 2.30
N GLY A 228 9.87 -8.01 2.54
CA GLY A 228 10.96 -7.14 2.08
C GLY A 228 11.04 -7.03 0.56
N ARG A 229 10.86 -8.13 -0.18
CA ARG A 229 10.82 -8.13 -1.65
C ARG A 229 9.68 -7.26 -2.19
N LYS A 230 8.48 -7.37 -1.61
CA LYS A 230 7.34 -6.54 -1.98
C LYS A 230 7.65 -5.04 -1.77
N ILE A 231 8.15 -4.67 -0.61
CA ILE A 231 8.47 -3.26 -0.32
C ILE A 231 9.63 -2.76 -1.21
N TYR A 232 10.60 -3.61 -1.48
CA TYR A 232 11.69 -3.31 -2.40
C TYR A 232 11.17 -3.06 -3.82
N PHE A 233 10.25 -3.90 -4.32
CA PHE A 233 9.55 -3.68 -5.59
C PHE A 233 8.79 -2.34 -5.58
N LEU A 234 7.97 -2.07 -4.55
CA LEU A 234 7.26 -0.79 -4.42
C LEU A 234 8.21 0.40 -4.51
N SER A 235 9.44 0.27 -3.99
CA SER A 235 10.44 1.33 -4.05
C SER A 235 10.99 1.60 -5.45
N TYR A 236 10.86 0.66 -6.38
CA TYR A 236 11.21 0.82 -7.80
C TYR A 236 10.05 1.41 -8.59
N VAL A 237 8.83 1.04 -8.22
CA VAL A 237 7.61 1.53 -8.87
C VAL A 237 7.24 2.95 -8.41
N PHE A 238 7.57 3.29 -7.16
CA PHE A 238 7.44 4.63 -6.59
C PHE A 238 8.82 5.19 -6.20
N PRO A 239 9.67 5.57 -7.16
CA PRO A 239 11.07 5.91 -6.89
C PRO A 239 11.25 7.18 -6.03
N ASP A 240 10.25 8.05 -5.99
CA ASP A 240 10.25 9.27 -5.20
C ASP A 240 9.63 9.10 -3.81
N ALA A 241 8.94 7.99 -3.57
CA ALA A 241 8.29 7.74 -2.30
C ALA A 241 9.30 7.57 -1.15
N PRO A 242 9.06 8.17 0.00
CA PRO A 242 9.87 7.93 1.20
C PRO A 242 9.63 6.52 1.74
N ASP A 243 10.61 5.94 2.44
CA ASP A 243 10.48 4.63 3.06
C ASP A 243 9.29 4.55 4.03
N SER A 244 8.92 5.66 4.68
CA SER A 244 7.74 5.72 5.56
C SER A 244 6.45 5.37 4.82
N LEU A 245 6.25 5.90 3.62
CA LEU A 245 5.08 5.59 2.80
C LEU A 245 5.15 4.14 2.29
N LEU A 246 6.32 3.68 1.85
CA LEU A 246 6.50 2.31 1.34
C LEU A 246 6.26 1.24 2.43
N LEU A 247 6.78 1.46 3.63
CA LEU A 247 6.60 0.58 4.80
C LEU A 247 5.22 0.73 5.45
N GLY A 248 4.51 1.83 5.19
CA GLY A 248 3.29 2.19 5.90
C GLY A 248 3.55 2.62 7.33
N TYR A 249 4.69 3.23 7.60
CA TYR A 249 5.09 3.74 8.91
C TYR A 249 4.88 5.26 8.99
N THR A 250 4.80 5.76 10.21
CA THR A 250 4.99 7.18 10.44
C THR A 250 6.46 7.56 10.27
N GLN A 251 6.74 8.86 10.10
CA GLN A 251 8.12 9.34 10.02
C GLN A 251 8.93 8.96 11.26
N LYS A 252 8.35 9.11 12.46
CA LYS A 252 8.99 8.76 13.74
C LYS A 252 9.33 7.27 13.84
N GLN A 253 8.40 6.40 13.41
CA GLN A 253 8.64 4.96 13.38
C GLN A 253 9.75 4.58 12.40
N THR A 254 9.82 5.24 11.26
CA THR A 254 10.88 5.01 10.27
C THR A 254 12.24 5.44 10.81
N GLU A 255 12.30 6.57 11.48
CA GLU A 255 13.52 7.07 12.13
C GLU A 255 13.99 6.13 13.26
N PHE A 256 13.05 5.68 14.11
CA PHE A 256 13.35 4.66 15.12
C PHE A 256 13.94 3.40 14.51
N CYS A 257 13.28 2.84 13.49
CA CYS A 257 13.78 1.62 12.84
C CYS A 257 15.20 1.78 12.28
N ARG A 258 15.51 2.93 11.68
CA ARG A 258 16.83 3.21 11.12
C ARG A 258 17.90 3.38 12.19
N SER A 259 17.57 4.08 13.27
CA SER A 259 18.54 4.32 14.37
C SER A 259 18.76 3.09 15.24
N SER A 260 17.80 2.17 15.28
CA SER A 260 17.80 0.98 16.15
C SER A 260 17.87 -0.35 15.37
N GLU A 261 18.34 -0.32 14.10
CA GLU A 261 18.35 -1.50 13.23
C GLU A 261 19.10 -2.68 13.88
N LYS A 262 20.24 -2.40 14.48
CA LYS A 262 21.08 -3.38 15.16
C LYS A 262 20.41 -3.99 16.40
N GLU A 263 19.78 -3.16 17.20
CA GLU A 263 19.03 -3.56 18.40
C GLU A 263 17.79 -4.38 18.03
N ILE A 264 17.08 -3.99 16.96
CA ILE A 264 15.94 -4.74 16.43
C ILE A 264 16.39 -6.14 15.98
N TRP A 265 17.47 -6.20 15.21
CA TRP A 265 18.02 -7.48 14.74
C TRP A 265 18.45 -8.37 15.91
N LYS A 266 19.17 -7.80 16.89
CA LYS A 266 19.57 -8.51 18.11
C LYS A 266 18.35 -9.02 18.88
N PHE A 267 17.31 -8.22 19.08
CA PHE A 267 16.09 -8.61 19.76
C PHE A 267 15.42 -9.83 19.09
N LEU A 268 15.29 -9.83 17.77
CA LEU A 268 14.68 -10.94 17.03
C LEU A 268 15.51 -12.24 17.15
N ASN A 269 16.85 -12.14 17.16
CA ASN A 269 17.73 -13.28 17.39
C ASN A 269 17.64 -13.78 18.84
N ASP A 270 17.68 -12.89 19.84
CA ASP A 270 17.62 -13.27 21.25
C ASP A 270 16.29 -13.95 21.60
N LYS A 271 15.19 -13.62 20.90
CA LYS A 271 13.88 -14.28 21.03
C LYS A 271 13.81 -15.63 20.32
N ASP A 272 14.84 -16.00 19.54
CA ASP A 272 14.89 -17.25 18.79
C ASP A 272 13.63 -17.49 17.93
N VAL A 273 13.15 -16.45 17.25
CA VAL A 273 11.90 -16.49 16.48
C VAL A 273 12.14 -16.65 14.97
N LEU A 274 13.35 -16.30 14.50
CA LEU A 274 13.63 -16.16 13.08
C LEU A 274 13.48 -17.47 12.30
N LEU A 275 14.04 -18.56 12.84
CA LEU A 275 14.06 -19.86 12.15
C LEU A 275 12.88 -20.76 12.52
N LYS A 276 11.94 -20.28 13.32
CA LYS A 276 10.74 -21.02 13.70
C LYS A 276 9.61 -20.79 12.71
N ASN A 277 8.94 -21.88 12.34
CA ASN A 277 7.66 -21.82 11.64
C ASN A 277 6.53 -21.69 12.67
N ASN A 278 6.30 -20.49 13.17
CA ASN A 278 5.27 -20.20 14.18
C ASN A 278 4.35 -19.07 13.68
N SER A 279 3.07 -19.37 13.51
CA SER A 279 2.08 -18.41 13.03
C SER A 279 1.90 -17.21 13.97
N MET A 280 2.02 -17.42 15.28
CA MET A 280 1.92 -16.34 16.28
C MET A 280 3.10 -15.36 16.18
N ASP A 281 4.31 -15.86 15.93
CA ASP A 281 5.49 -15.00 15.72
C ASP A 281 5.38 -14.23 14.41
N LYS A 282 4.93 -14.88 13.33
CA LYS A 282 4.65 -14.19 12.06
C LYS A 282 3.62 -13.07 12.25
N THR A 283 2.51 -13.36 12.92
CA THR A 283 1.49 -12.34 13.23
C THR A 283 2.07 -11.22 14.08
N ARG A 284 2.88 -11.53 15.09
CA ARG A 284 3.47 -10.54 16.01
C ARG A 284 4.45 -9.59 15.32
N TYR A 285 5.27 -10.09 14.39
CA TYR A 285 6.34 -9.30 13.78
C TYR A 285 6.05 -8.82 12.37
N LEU A 286 5.02 -9.37 11.70
CA LEU A 286 4.60 -8.99 10.35
C LEU A 286 3.16 -8.48 10.29
N GLY A 287 2.38 -8.66 11.35
CA GLY A 287 1.02 -8.15 11.46
C GLY A 287 0.98 -6.68 11.85
N GLU A 288 -0.11 -6.02 11.48
CA GLU A 288 -0.38 -4.64 11.89
C GLU A 288 -0.69 -4.59 13.39
N ALA A 289 0.00 -3.70 14.08
CA ALA A 289 -0.19 -3.44 15.51
C ALA A 289 0.27 -2.01 15.83
N PRO A 290 -0.18 -1.41 16.94
CA PRO A 290 0.30 -0.08 17.32
C PRO A 290 1.80 -0.06 17.60
N THR A 291 2.34 -1.14 18.18
CA THR A 291 3.77 -1.32 18.49
C THR A 291 4.14 -2.80 18.43
N THR A 292 5.42 -3.11 18.30
CA THR A 292 5.91 -4.49 18.43
C THR A 292 6.03 -4.86 19.92
N SER A 293 5.34 -5.90 20.35
CA SER A 293 5.36 -6.38 21.74
C SER A 293 6.79 -6.74 22.21
N GLY A 294 7.18 -6.18 23.34
CA GLY A 294 8.50 -6.37 23.93
C GLY A 294 9.59 -5.42 23.43
N MET A 295 9.22 -4.45 22.60
CA MET A 295 10.06 -3.36 22.13
C MET A 295 9.59 -2.00 22.70
N PRO A 296 10.41 -0.92 22.60
CA PRO A 296 9.98 0.43 22.93
C PRO A 296 8.70 0.85 22.21
N ALA A 297 7.96 1.80 22.77
CA ALA A 297 6.69 2.28 22.21
C ALA A 297 6.81 2.92 20.83
N GLU A 298 8.00 3.39 20.48
CA GLU A 298 8.34 3.95 19.17
C GLU A 298 8.48 2.89 18.07
N ALA A 299 8.70 1.62 18.44
CA ALA A 299 8.78 0.52 17.50
C ALA A 299 7.42 0.28 16.85
N PRO A 300 7.32 0.35 15.51
CA PRO A 300 6.04 0.06 14.85
C PRO A 300 5.64 -1.40 15.05
N GLY A 301 4.36 -1.70 14.95
CA GLY A 301 3.93 -3.03 14.54
C GLY A 301 4.52 -3.39 13.18
N ASN A 302 4.47 -4.66 12.79
CA ASN A 302 5.00 -5.08 11.50
C ASN A 302 6.51 -4.79 11.31
N ILE A 303 7.29 -4.81 12.40
CA ILE A 303 8.74 -4.49 12.41
C ILE A 303 9.55 -5.38 11.48
N GLY A 304 9.08 -6.60 11.24
CA GLY A 304 9.71 -7.57 10.33
C GLY A 304 9.75 -7.10 8.88
N SER A 305 8.84 -6.23 8.47
CA SER A 305 8.85 -5.62 7.13
C SER A 305 10.07 -4.72 6.92
N PHE A 306 10.48 -3.98 7.94
CA PHE A 306 11.70 -3.18 7.88
C PHE A 306 12.95 -4.07 7.76
N ILE A 307 13.07 -5.07 8.62
CA ILE A 307 14.21 -6.01 8.58
C ILE A 307 14.25 -6.76 7.24
N GLY A 308 13.13 -7.26 6.77
CA GLY A 308 13.04 -7.91 5.46
C GLY A 308 13.51 -7.01 4.32
N LEU A 309 13.11 -5.73 4.33
CA LEU A 309 13.57 -4.75 3.35
C LEU A 309 15.09 -4.55 3.41
N GLN A 310 15.69 -4.45 4.62
CA GLN A 310 17.12 -4.27 4.75
C GLN A 310 17.91 -5.52 4.28
N ILE A 311 17.40 -6.72 4.55
CA ILE A 311 17.97 -7.97 4.04
C ILE A 311 17.97 -7.97 2.51
N VAL A 312 16.85 -7.61 1.87
CA VAL A 312 16.76 -7.57 0.41
C VAL A 312 17.67 -6.48 -0.18
N ARG A 313 17.74 -5.29 0.43
CA ARG A 313 18.69 -4.25 0.05
C ARG A 313 20.14 -4.73 0.12
N SER A 314 20.51 -5.42 1.20
CA SER A 314 21.84 -6.00 1.35
C SER A 314 22.13 -7.04 0.28
N TYR A 315 21.18 -7.94 -0.01
CA TYR A 315 21.31 -8.94 -1.07
C TYR A 315 21.53 -8.29 -2.44
N MET A 316 20.71 -7.33 -2.80
CA MET A 316 20.82 -6.65 -4.11
C MET A 316 22.11 -5.86 -4.24
N LYS A 317 22.63 -5.31 -3.14
CA LYS A 317 23.95 -4.68 -3.09
C LYS A 317 25.07 -5.69 -3.32
N GLU A 318 25.04 -6.84 -2.62
CA GLU A 318 26.04 -7.91 -2.76
C GLU A 318 26.07 -8.50 -4.18
N THR A 319 24.92 -8.51 -4.89
CA THR A 319 24.89 -9.01 -6.28
C THR A 319 25.51 -8.05 -7.30
N GLY A 320 25.78 -6.79 -6.92
CA GLY A 320 26.43 -5.81 -7.79
C GLY A 320 25.67 -5.54 -9.10
N GLY A 321 24.36 -5.75 -9.14
CA GLY A 321 23.51 -5.57 -10.33
C GLY A 321 23.38 -6.83 -11.21
N ALA A 322 23.96 -7.97 -10.82
CA ALA A 322 23.82 -9.23 -11.55
C ALA A 322 22.42 -9.85 -11.46
N VAL A 323 21.61 -9.43 -10.47
CA VAL A 323 20.22 -9.89 -10.29
C VAL A 323 19.28 -8.76 -10.68
N SER A 324 18.39 -9.03 -11.63
CA SER A 324 17.33 -8.11 -12.00
C SER A 324 16.22 -8.08 -10.94
N LEU A 325 15.38 -7.02 -10.95
CA LEU A 325 14.20 -6.97 -10.07
C LEU A 325 13.24 -8.12 -10.35
N HIS A 326 13.03 -8.46 -11.62
CA HIS A 326 12.21 -9.61 -12.02
C HIS A 326 12.76 -10.92 -11.44
N ASP A 327 14.06 -11.17 -11.57
CA ASP A 327 14.67 -12.38 -11.03
C ASP A 327 14.61 -12.44 -9.50
N LEU A 328 14.78 -11.32 -8.82
CA LEU A 328 14.59 -11.23 -7.36
C LEU A 328 13.21 -11.72 -6.93
N LEU A 329 12.18 -11.39 -7.70
CA LEU A 329 10.79 -11.72 -7.37
C LEU A 329 10.39 -13.15 -7.77
N THR A 330 11.01 -13.72 -8.82
CA THR A 330 10.51 -14.95 -9.45
C THR A 330 11.46 -16.17 -9.28
N LYS A 331 12.77 -15.94 -9.13
CA LYS A 331 13.75 -17.03 -9.22
C LYS A 331 14.38 -17.44 -7.88
N TYR A 332 14.47 -16.53 -6.92
CA TYR A 332 15.25 -16.77 -5.73
C TYR A 332 14.37 -17.02 -4.51
N PRO A 333 14.52 -18.19 -3.83
CA PRO A 333 13.87 -18.44 -2.55
C PRO A 333 14.31 -17.44 -1.48
N ALA A 334 13.43 -17.10 -0.54
CA ALA A 334 13.72 -16.18 0.56
C ALA A 334 14.95 -16.60 1.38
N LYS A 335 15.11 -17.90 1.64
CA LYS A 335 16.29 -18.47 2.30
C LYS A 335 17.58 -18.13 1.57
N THR A 336 17.63 -18.31 0.24
CA THR A 336 18.82 -18.00 -0.58
C THR A 336 19.14 -16.50 -0.55
N ILE A 337 18.12 -15.66 -0.59
CA ILE A 337 18.27 -14.19 -0.50
C ILE A 337 18.93 -13.85 0.84
N PHE A 338 18.43 -14.39 1.95
CA PHE A 338 19.01 -14.14 3.27
C PHE A 338 20.46 -14.62 3.35
N GLU A 339 20.74 -15.87 3.02
CA GLU A 339 22.09 -16.47 3.11
C GLU A 339 23.13 -15.68 2.31
N LYS A 340 22.77 -15.21 1.11
CA LYS A 340 23.66 -14.45 0.23
C LYS A 340 23.69 -12.95 0.52
N SER A 341 22.75 -12.43 1.29
CA SER A 341 22.70 -11.01 1.65
C SER A 341 23.87 -10.56 2.53
N LYS A 342 24.48 -11.47 3.26
CA LYS A 342 25.49 -11.19 4.31
C LYS A 342 25.00 -10.15 5.33
N TYR A 343 23.67 -10.02 5.49
CA TYR A 343 23.06 -9.02 6.34
C TYR A 343 23.48 -9.22 7.81
N ARG A 344 24.17 -8.23 8.34
CA ARG A 344 24.63 -8.13 9.74
C ARG A 344 24.73 -6.67 10.11
N PRO A 345 23.64 -6.04 10.60
CA PRO A 345 23.62 -4.63 10.95
C PRO A 345 24.50 -4.27 12.13
#